data_3173a8d2ae82904e361c6f5b2324c55e
#
_entry.id   3173a8d2ae82904e361c6f5b2324c55e
#
_cell.length_a   1.000
_cell.length_b   1.000
_cell.length_c   1.000
_cell.angle_alpha   90.00
_cell.angle_beta   90.00
_cell.angle_gamma   90.00
#
_symmetry.space_group_name_H-M   'P 1'
#
loop_
_entity.id
_entity.type
_entity.pdbx_description
1 polymer ?
#
loop_
_entity_poly.entity_id
_entity_poly.type
_entity_poly.pdbx_seq_one_letter_code
_entity_poly.pdbx_strand_id
1 'polypeptide(L)'
;MNTLVKAGLVALALGIAAPAFAQETGVHVRSIRVLATDVEAAAVFYAKAFGMSETRRPANSATFKEIVLNSGSTPELAKKATTTPIVIATRGKDMPAGAMASLILEVPDMDKAIERATAAGAKLMRPVAKSGEGLSYAFLTDPDGNQIELLLKQ
;
A
#
# COMPACT_ATOMS: atom_id res chain seq x y z
N MET A 1 16.50 66.76 -35.34
CA MET A 1 15.56 65.66 -35.61
C MET A 1 16.13 64.42 -34.90
N ASN A 2 15.68 64.12 -33.69
CA ASN A 2 16.17 62.98 -32.92
C ASN A 2 15.07 61.92 -32.86
N THR A 3 15.32 60.79 -33.48
CA THR A 3 14.41 59.64 -33.49
C THR A 3 14.85 58.71 -32.33
N LEU A 4 14.06 58.65 -31.24
CA LEU A 4 14.21 57.70 -30.17
C LEU A 4 13.64 56.33 -30.57
N VAL A 5 14.49 55.35 -30.68
CA VAL A 5 14.09 53.93 -30.83
C VAL A 5 13.79 53.38 -29.44
N LYS A 6 12.53 53.06 -29.14
CA LYS A 6 12.12 52.35 -27.94
C LYS A 6 12.35 50.84 -28.13
N ALA A 7 13.34 50.29 -27.43
CA ALA A 7 13.52 48.84 -27.34
C ALA A 7 12.50 48.27 -26.34
N GLY A 8 11.57 47.48 -26.82
CA GLY A 8 10.59 46.73 -26.01
C GLY A 8 11.24 45.45 -25.48
N LEU A 9 11.35 45.34 -24.16
CA LEU A 9 11.81 44.12 -23.46
C LEU A 9 10.62 43.14 -23.43
N VAL A 10 10.67 42.09 -24.20
CA VAL A 10 9.73 40.96 -24.08
C VAL A 10 10.29 40.02 -23.01
N ALA A 11 9.70 40.04 -21.82
CA ALA A 11 10.00 39.06 -20.79
C ALA A 11 9.27 37.73 -21.11
N LEU A 12 10.03 36.73 -21.53
CA LEU A 12 9.56 35.37 -21.71
C LEU A 12 9.47 34.71 -20.32
N ALA A 13 8.25 34.65 -19.75
CA ALA A 13 8.02 33.89 -18.53
C ALA A 13 8.00 32.38 -18.88
N LEU A 14 9.12 31.67 -18.63
CA LEU A 14 9.12 30.21 -18.59
C LEU A 14 8.35 29.78 -17.34
N GLY A 15 7.08 29.43 -17.52
CA GLY A 15 6.29 28.72 -16.53
C GLY A 15 6.88 27.32 -16.33
N ILE A 16 7.60 27.09 -15.24
CA ILE A 16 7.96 25.74 -14.81
C ILE A 16 6.67 25.14 -14.26
N ALA A 17 5.98 24.33 -15.09
CA ALA A 17 4.90 23.50 -14.61
C ALA A 17 5.49 22.44 -13.68
N ALA A 18 5.30 22.60 -12.37
CA ALA A 18 5.64 21.56 -11.40
C ALA A 18 4.77 20.30 -11.73
N PRO A 19 5.34 19.08 -11.68
CA PRO A 19 4.58 17.88 -11.95
C PRO A 19 3.48 17.73 -10.89
N ALA A 20 2.23 17.89 -11.30
CA ALA A 20 1.03 17.81 -10.46
C ALA A 20 0.66 16.37 -10.01
N PHE A 21 1.62 15.44 -10.01
CA PHE A 21 1.29 14.02 -9.85
C PHE A 21 1.27 13.49 -8.41
N ALA A 22 1.76 14.21 -7.42
CA ALA A 22 1.91 13.67 -6.06
C ALA A 22 0.71 13.91 -5.12
N GLN A 23 -0.23 14.78 -5.45
CA GLN A 23 -1.20 15.29 -4.47
C GLN A 23 -2.66 14.84 -4.66
N GLU A 24 -3.02 14.22 -5.77
CA GLU A 24 -4.44 13.95 -6.09
C GLU A 24 -4.89 12.50 -5.90
N THR A 25 -4.01 11.52 -5.75
CA THR A 25 -4.45 10.12 -5.73
C THR A 25 -4.89 9.62 -4.36
N GLY A 26 -4.40 10.20 -3.26
CA GLY A 26 -4.63 9.71 -1.90
C GLY A 26 -4.16 8.26 -1.67
N VAL A 27 -3.40 7.71 -2.63
CA VAL A 27 -2.87 6.33 -2.56
C VAL A 27 -1.64 6.31 -1.67
N HIS A 28 -1.59 5.38 -0.73
CA HIS A 28 -0.42 5.18 0.12
C HIS A 28 -0.22 3.70 0.47
N VAL A 29 1.00 3.34 0.88
CA VAL A 29 1.29 1.99 1.37
C VAL A 29 0.60 1.82 2.72
N ARG A 30 -0.43 1.00 2.77
CA ARG A 30 -1.18 0.72 4.00
C ARG A 30 -0.42 -0.23 4.91
N SER A 31 0.16 -1.29 4.34
CA SER A 31 0.89 -2.31 5.08
C SER A 31 1.79 -3.15 4.16
N ILE A 32 2.72 -3.86 4.77
CA ILE A 32 3.56 -4.84 4.10
C ILE A 32 3.17 -6.22 4.61
N ARG A 33 2.97 -7.21 3.73
CA ARG A 33 2.65 -8.59 4.11
C ARG A 33 3.91 -9.45 4.16
N VAL A 34 4.06 -10.16 5.26
CA VAL A 34 5.07 -11.20 5.49
C VAL A 34 4.36 -12.54 5.57
N LEU A 35 4.84 -13.53 4.83
CA LEU A 35 4.28 -14.87 4.86
C LEU A 35 5.12 -15.80 5.75
N ALA A 36 4.44 -16.49 6.65
CA ALA A 36 5.07 -17.39 7.61
C ALA A 36 4.40 -18.77 7.61
N THR A 37 5.18 -19.81 7.82
CA THR A 37 4.68 -21.17 8.06
C THR A 37 4.00 -21.24 9.44
N ASP A 38 4.60 -20.57 10.42
CA ASP A 38 4.05 -20.40 11.78
C ASP A 38 3.86 -18.89 12.03
N VAL A 39 2.63 -18.43 11.94
CA VAL A 39 2.25 -17.02 12.09
C VAL A 39 2.46 -16.53 13.51
N GLU A 40 2.20 -17.38 14.53
CA GLU A 40 2.37 -17.04 15.93
C GLU A 40 3.87 -16.88 16.29
N ALA A 41 4.70 -17.84 15.87
CA ALA A 41 6.14 -17.77 16.08
C ALA A 41 6.75 -16.55 15.38
N ALA A 42 6.32 -16.24 14.14
CA ALA A 42 6.75 -15.05 13.44
C ALA A 42 6.33 -13.76 14.16
N ALA A 43 5.09 -13.66 14.66
CA ALA A 43 4.63 -12.51 15.44
C ALA A 43 5.47 -12.31 16.70
N VAL A 44 5.76 -13.38 17.44
CA VAL A 44 6.65 -13.34 18.62
C VAL A 44 8.06 -12.87 18.26
N PHE A 45 8.59 -13.30 17.12
CA PHE A 45 9.89 -12.85 16.63
C PHE A 45 9.91 -11.33 16.40
N TYR A 46 8.95 -10.80 15.62
CA TYR A 46 8.90 -9.36 15.35
C TYR A 46 8.65 -8.52 16.60
N ALA A 47 7.85 -9.03 17.54
CA ALA A 47 7.63 -8.36 18.82
C ALA A 47 8.94 -8.25 19.63
N LYS A 48 9.70 -9.35 19.76
CA LYS A 48 10.94 -9.39 20.54
C LYS A 48 12.09 -8.66 19.86
N ALA A 49 12.24 -8.83 18.53
CA ALA A 49 13.37 -8.30 17.80
C ALA A 49 13.25 -6.79 17.52
N PHE A 50 12.02 -6.29 17.31
CA PHE A 50 11.78 -4.92 16.81
C PHE A 50 10.81 -4.09 17.65
N GLY A 51 10.40 -4.60 18.83
CA GLY A 51 9.52 -3.86 19.74
C GLY A 51 8.12 -3.60 19.17
N MET A 52 7.62 -4.54 18.35
CA MET A 52 6.28 -4.44 17.76
C MET A 52 5.25 -5.13 18.66
N SER A 53 3.99 -4.70 18.57
CA SER A 53 2.89 -5.35 19.28
C SER A 53 1.72 -5.62 18.34
N GLU A 54 0.93 -6.65 18.65
CA GLU A 54 -0.28 -6.99 17.92
C GLU A 54 -1.32 -5.87 18.08
N THR A 55 -1.84 -5.39 16.95
CA THR A 55 -2.90 -4.38 16.93
C THR A 55 -4.26 -4.98 16.64
N ARG A 56 -4.30 -6.05 15.83
CA ARG A 56 -5.53 -6.78 15.49
C ARG A 56 -5.20 -8.14 14.87
N ARG A 57 -6.21 -9.01 14.81
CA ARG A 57 -6.13 -10.36 14.26
C ARG A 57 -7.31 -10.58 13.29
N PRO A 58 -7.19 -10.20 12.01
CA PRO A 58 -8.27 -10.27 11.03
C PRO A 58 -8.74 -11.70 10.73
N ALA A 59 -7.83 -12.69 10.82
CA ALA A 59 -8.14 -14.09 10.59
C ALA A 59 -7.43 -15.00 11.62
N ASN A 60 -8.16 -16.01 12.12
CA ASN A 60 -7.64 -16.99 13.07
C ASN A 60 -8.36 -18.34 12.90
N SER A 61 -8.27 -18.92 11.71
CA SER A 61 -8.80 -20.28 11.42
C SER A 61 -7.69 -21.34 11.51
N ALA A 62 -8.08 -22.61 11.43
CA ALA A 62 -7.12 -23.71 11.39
C ALA A 62 -6.22 -23.70 10.12
N THR A 63 -6.72 -23.14 9.01
CA THR A 63 -6.04 -23.16 7.72
C THR A 63 -5.42 -21.82 7.33
N PHE A 64 -5.90 -20.73 7.92
CA PHE A 64 -5.41 -19.37 7.60
C PHE A 64 -5.45 -18.49 8.85
N LYS A 65 -4.30 -17.93 9.18
CA LYS A 65 -4.14 -16.95 10.25
C LYS A 65 -3.57 -15.65 9.70
N GLU A 66 -3.93 -14.55 10.32
CA GLU A 66 -3.41 -13.22 10.00
C GLU A 66 -3.30 -12.39 11.26
N ILE A 67 -2.10 -11.86 11.53
CA ILE A 67 -1.79 -10.98 12.67
C ILE A 67 -1.23 -9.68 12.12
N VAL A 68 -1.76 -8.56 12.59
CA VAL A 68 -1.24 -7.22 12.26
C VAL A 68 -0.43 -6.70 13.42
N LEU A 69 0.84 -6.38 13.17
CA LEU A 69 1.76 -5.78 14.13
C LEU A 69 2.08 -4.34 13.72
N ASN A 70 2.29 -3.48 14.70
CA ASN A 70 2.83 -2.15 14.47
C ASN A 70 3.85 -1.79 15.57
N SER A 71 4.61 -0.72 15.35
CA SER A 71 5.60 -0.22 16.30
C SER A 71 4.92 0.18 17.61
N GLY A 72 5.47 -0.27 18.73
CA GLY A 72 4.97 0.02 20.06
C GLY A 72 5.16 -1.16 21.02
N SER A 73 5.66 -0.89 22.21
CA SER A 73 5.93 -1.91 23.23
C SER A 73 4.67 -2.51 23.88
N THR A 74 3.51 -1.90 23.63
CA THR A 74 2.20 -2.42 24.05
C THR A 74 1.20 -2.33 22.91
N PRO A 75 0.13 -3.14 22.90
CA PRO A 75 -0.93 -3.07 21.89
C PRO A 75 -1.58 -1.67 21.78
N GLU A 76 -1.71 -0.95 22.90
CA GLU A 76 -2.30 0.39 22.94
C GLU A 76 -1.41 1.42 22.25
N LEU A 77 -0.08 1.34 22.44
CA LEU A 77 0.89 2.18 21.74
C LEU A 77 0.95 1.83 20.24
N ALA A 78 1.00 0.54 19.92
CA ALA A 78 1.02 0.07 18.55
C ALA A 78 -0.21 0.47 17.74
N LYS A 79 -1.42 0.49 18.34
CA LYS A 79 -2.66 0.97 17.71
C LYS A 79 -2.65 2.47 17.41
N LYS A 80 -1.88 3.26 18.17
CA LYS A 80 -1.74 4.71 17.97
C LYS A 80 -0.58 5.08 17.05
N ALA A 81 0.27 4.12 16.70
CA ALA A 81 1.41 4.38 15.83
C ALA A 81 0.96 4.77 14.42
N THR A 82 1.63 5.78 13.86
CA THR A 82 1.38 6.27 12.49
C THR A 82 2.30 5.62 11.44
N THR A 83 3.12 4.68 11.87
CA THR A 83 4.02 3.91 10.99
C THR A 83 3.23 2.88 10.18
N THR A 84 3.78 2.46 9.04
CA THR A 84 3.21 1.39 8.22
C THR A 84 3.28 0.06 8.98
N PRO A 85 2.14 -0.61 9.27
CA PRO A 85 2.12 -1.89 9.95
C PRO A 85 2.63 -3.02 9.05
N ILE A 86 3.05 -4.13 9.68
CA ILE A 86 3.26 -5.39 8.97
C ILE A 86 2.09 -6.34 9.24
N VAL A 87 1.75 -7.13 8.22
CA VAL A 87 0.73 -8.17 8.28
C VAL A 87 1.42 -9.51 8.16
N ILE A 88 1.42 -10.32 9.22
CA ILE A 88 1.96 -11.67 9.18
C ILE A 88 0.81 -12.61 8.85
N ALA A 89 0.91 -13.35 7.75
CA ALA A 89 -0.13 -14.24 7.26
C ALA A 89 0.41 -15.65 6.97
N THR A 90 -0.48 -16.63 6.98
CA THR A 90 -0.15 -18.02 6.63
C THR A 90 0.39 -18.08 5.20
N ARG A 91 1.57 -18.68 5.05
CA ARG A 91 2.19 -18.95 3.75
C ARG A 91 1.50 -20.14 3.08
N GLY A 92 1.07 -19.96 1.84
CA GLY A 92 0.56 -21.05 1.02
C GLY A 92 1.62 -22.14 0.78
N LYS A 93 1.17 -23.39 0.59
CA LYS A 93 2.08 -24.54 0.45
C LYS A 93 3.07 -24.41 -0.71
N ASP A 94 2.62 -23.77 -1.80
CA ASP A 94 3.39 -23.65 -3.03
C ASP A 94 4.21 -22.33 -3.12
N MET A 95 4.16 -21.51 -2.07
CA MET A 95 4.91 -20.24 -2.05
C MET A 95 6.29 -20.46 -1.42
N PRO A 96 7.38 -20.06 -2.10
CA PRO A 96 8.72 -20.18 -1.56
C PRO A 96 8.90 -19.28 -0.31
N ALA A 97 9.80 -19.67 0.57
CA ALA A 97 10.22 -18.80 1.67
C ALA A 97 10.94 -17.56 1.13
N GLY A 98 10.74 -16.41 1.78
CA GLY A 98 11.38 -15.15 1.39
C GLY A 98 10.71 -14.41 0.23
N ALA A 99 9.64 -14.95 -0.37
CA ALA A 99 8.88 -14.23 -1.37
C ALA A 99 8.05 -13.09 -0.72
N MET A 100 8.02 -11.93 -1.35
CA MET A 100 7.07 -10.86 -0.99
C MET A 100 5.69 -11.25 -1.49
N ALA A 101 4.70 -11.30 -0.59
CA ALA A 101 3.36 -11.75 -0.95
C ALA A 101 2.59 -10.73 -1.77
N SER A 102 2.57 -9.48 -1.33
CA SER A 102 1.92 -8.38 -2.05
C SER A 102 2.30 -7.02 -1.47
N LEU A 103 2.25 -6.02 -2.32
CA LEU A 103 2.21 -4.62 -1.91
C LEU A 103 0.74 -4.26 -1.62
N ILE A 104 0.46 -3.75 -0.43
CA ILE A 104 -0.90 -3.35 -0.04
C ILE A 104 -1.01 -1.83 -0.11
N LEU A 105 -1.88 -1.35 -0.99
CA LEU A 105 -2.16 0.08 -1.19
C LEU A 105 -3.58 0.40 -0.74
N GLU A 106 -3.73 1.43 0.08
CA GLU A 106 -5.05 2.02 0.35
C GLU A 106 -5.38 3.05 -0.73
N VAL A 107 -6.59 2.98 -1.27
CA VAL A 107 -7.05 3.86 -2.34
C VAL A 107 -8.36 4.55 -1.96
N PRO A 108 -8.56 5.81 -2.34
CA PRO A 108 -9.79 6.55 -2.04
C PRO A 108 -10.97 6.14 -2.93
N ASP A 109 -10.70 5.57 -4.10
CA ASP A 109 -11.68 5.17 -5.10
C ASP A 109 -11.18 3.92 -5.81
N MET A 110 -11.85 2.79 -5.58
CA MET A 110 -11.44 1.48 -6.08
C MET A 110 -11.50 1.40 -7.60
N ASP A 111 -12.60 1.87 -8.21
CA ASP A 111 -12.81 1.75 -9.65
C ASP A 111 -11.81 2.60 -10.44
N LYS A 112 -11.60 3.84 -10.01
CA LYS A 112 -10.58 4.70 -10.63
C LYS A 112 -9.16 4.20 -10.42
N ALA A 113 -8.87 3.57 -9.28
CA ALA A 113 -7.55 2.99 -9.04
C ALA A 113 -7.30 1.79 -9.96
N ILE A 114 -8.28 0.91 -10.14
CA ILE A 114 -8.22 -0.23 -11.07
C ILE A 114 -8.09 0.28 -12.51
N GLU A 115 -8.90 1.25 -12.92
CA GLU A 115 -8.85 1.84 -14.26
C GLU A 115 -7.45 2.39 -14.57
N ARG A 116 -6.90 3.22 -13.68
CA ARG A 116 -5.54 3.78 -13.86
C ARG A 116 -4.47 2.70 -13.89
N ALA A 117 -4.55 1.73 -12.98
CA ALA A 117 -3.57 0.65 -12.92
C ALA A 117 -3.60 -0.21 -14.19
N THR A 118 -4.79 -0.57 -14.68
CA THR A 118 -4.94 -1.36 -15.91
C THR A 118 -4.52 -0.58 -17.15
N ALA A 119 -4.80 0.71 -17.22
CA ALA A 119 -4.29 1.58 -18.27
C ALA A 119 -2.76 1.69 -18.27
N ALA A 120 -2.13 1.55 -17.10
CA ALA A 120 -0.67 1.51 -16.93
C ALA A 120 -0.05 0.12 -17.15
N GLY A 121 -0.85 -0.91 -17.50
CA GLY A 121 -0.37 -2.25 -17.81
C GLY A 121 -0.57 -3.30 -16.70
N ALA A 122 -1.17 -2.95 -15.57
CA ALA A 122 -1.54 -3.94 -14.55
C ALA A 122 -2.66 -4.87 -15.06
N LYS A 123 -2.73 -6.07 -14.48
CA LYS A 123 -3.81 -7.04 -14.77
C LYS A 123 -4.63 -7.26 -13.51
N LEU A 124 -5.94 -7.06 -13.60
CA LEU A 124 -6.87 -7.44 -12.53
C LEU A 124 -6.95 -8.95 -12.45
N MET A 125 -6.66 -9.53 -11.29
CA MET A 125 -6.61 -10.99 -11.11
C MET A 125 -8.01 -11.59 -10.90
N ARG A 126 -8.91 -10.84 -10.27
CA ARG A 126 -10.29 -11.24 -9.99
C ARG A 126 -11.16 -10.01 -9.67
N PRO A 127 -12.49 -10.11 -9.77
CA PRO A 127 -13.39 -9.00 -9.42
C PRO A 127 -13.16 -8.49 -8.00
N VAL A 128 -13.54 -7.23 -7.75
CA VAL A 128 -13.56 -6.62 -6.41
C VAL A 128 -14.41 -7.48 -5.47
N ALA A 129 -13.89 -7.73 -4.30
CA ALA A 129 -14.56 -8.53 -3.27
C ALA A 129 -14.66 -7.74 -1.95
N LYS A 130 -15.43 -8.29 -1.00
CA LYS A 130 -15.51 -7.77 0.37
C LYS A 130 -14.96 -8.78 1.36
N SER A 131 -14.20 -8.29 2.35
CA SER A 131 -13.78 -9.11 3.48
C SER A 131 -14.94 -9.33 4.46
N GLY A 132 -14.75 -10.25 5.41
CA GLY A 132 -15.69 -10.43 6.53
C GLY A 132 -15.88 -9.20 7.40
N GLU A 133 -14.93 -8.24 7.36
CA GLU A 133 -14.99 -6.94 8.03
C GLU A 133 -15.64 -5.84 7.16
N GLY A 134 -16.16 -6.20 5.97
CA GLY A 134 -16.81 -5.27 5.04
C GLY A 134 -15.87 -4.42 4.19
N LEU A 135 -14.54 -4.58 4.33
CA LEU A 135 -13.55 -3.91 3.50
C LEU A 135 -13.63 -4.37 2.05
N SER A 136 -13.75 -3.45 1.10
CA SER A 136 -13.61 -3.75 -0.32
C SER A 136 -12.14 -3.88 -0.68
N TYR A 137 -11.80 -4.92 -1.42
CA TYR A 137 -10.43 -5.17 -1.86
C TYR A 137 -10.37 -5.74 -3.28
N ALA A 138 -9.23 -5.53 -3.94
CA ALA A 138 -8.95 -6.10 -5.25
C ALA A 138 -7.47 -6.55 -5.32
N PHE A 139 -7.20 -7.56 -6.17
CA PHE A 139 -5.85 -8.00 -6.46
C PHE A 139 -5.51 -7.75 -7.91
N LEU A 140 -4.35 -7.15 -8.14
CA LEU A 140 -3.76 -6.94 -9.45
C LEU A 140 -2.36 -7.54 -9.49
N THR A 141 -1.81 -7.71 -10.68
CA THR A 141 -0.37 -7.85 -10.89
C THR A 141 0.16 -6.63 -11.63
N ASP A 142 1.38 -6.23 -11.30
CA ASP A 142 2.14 -5.29 -12.13
C ASP A 142 2.60 -5.97 -13.44
N PRO A 143 3.24 -5.24 -14.38
CA PRO A 143 3.73 -5.83 -15.64
C PRO A 143 4.71 -6.99 -15.47
N ASP A 144 5.45 -7.05 -14.36
CA ASP A 144 6.40 -8.12 -14.02
C ASP A 144 5.77 -9.29 -13.25
N GLY A 145 4.48 -9.19 -12.90
CA GLY A 145 3.74 -10.23 -12.18
C GLY A 145 3.77 -10.11 -10.66
N ASN A 146 4.33 -9.05 -10.08
CA ASN A 146 4.26 -8.82 -8.64
C ASN A 146 2.83 -8.49 -8.21
N GLN A 147 2.37 -9.11 -7.12
CA GLN A 147 1.02 -8.91 -6.63
C GLN A 147 0.85 -7.56 -5.91
N ILE A 148 -0.21 -6.87 -6.26
CA ILE A 148 -0.68 -5.65 -5.61
C ILE A 148 -2.07 -5.93 -5.05
N GLU A 149 -2.28 -5.59 -3.78
CA GLU A 149 -3.60 -5.61 -3.14
C GLU A 149 -4.06 -4.15 -2.95
N LEU A 150 -5.21 -3.82 -3.52
CA LEU A 150 -5.88 -2.54 -3.27
C LEU A 150 -6.89 -2.71 -2.14
N LEU A 151 -6.93 -1.77 -1.22
CA LEU A 151 -7.97 -1.64 -0.18
C LEU A 151 -8.67 -0.30 -0.36
N LEU A 152 -10.00 -0.31 -0.35
CA LEU A 152 -10.76 0.94 -0.37
C LEU A 152 -10.64 1.63 0.98
N LYS A 153 -10.30 2.91 0.97
CA LYS A 153 -10.29 3.75 2.17
C LYS A 153 -11.69 3.78 2.81
N GLN A 154 -11.75 3.54 4.11
CA GLN A 154 -12.96 3.70 4.92
C GLN A 154 -13.12 5.12 5.43
#